data_46156aae6b9ced8fa1886c5792da4776
#
_entry.id   46156aae6b9ced8fa1886c5792da4776
#
_cell.length_a   1.000
_cell.length_b   1.000
_cell.length_c   1.000
_cell.angle_alpha   90.00
_cell.angle_beta   90.00
_cell.angle_gamma   90.00
#
_symmetry.space_group_name_H-M   'P 1'
#
loop_
_entity.id
_entity.type
_entity.pdbx_description
1 polymer ?
#
loop_
_entity_poly.entity_id
_entity_poly.type
_entity_poly.pdbx_seq_one_letter_code
_entity_poly.pdbx_strand_id
1 'polypeptide(L)'
;CVENINISLDVASPRLFEKLKEKSFNERINLLILAGRKYKKRITSHIIIGLGEEENEALEIIDKLIEENINIALFAFTPIPGTRLENLPPPDYLKYRKIQIISYLLKRKLIKFSDLRFKNGELIIEEWWLNLAKPYFNEIFLTSGCHNCNRPYYNESPKITPYNFPRPIRREELKEIWRILTLNMNY
;
A
#
# COMPACT_ATOMS: atom_id res chain seq x y z
N CYS A 1 -6.93 -21.86 -17.74
CA CYS A 1 -6.30 -20.53 -17.91
C CYS A 1 -6.06 -19.91 -16.54
N VAL A 2 -4.86 -19.39 -16.28
CA VAL A 2 -4.56 -18.61 -15.06
C VAL A 2 -5.03 -17.18 -15.28
N GLU A 3 -5.92 -16.67 -14.44
CA GLU A 3 -6.46 -15.31 -14.56
C GLU A 3 -5.51 -14.27 -13.97
N ASN A 4 -4.81 -14.60 -12.89
CA ASN A 4 -3.90 -13.71 -12.19
C ASN A 4 -2.64 -14.45 -11.71
N ILE A 5 -1.49 -13.80 -11.81
CA ILE A 5 -0.19 -14.31 -11.37
C ILE A 5 0.32 -13.37 -10.29
N ASN A 6 0.61 -13.90 -9.11
CA ASN A 6 1.22 -13.13 -8.05
C ASN A 6 2.74 -13.30 -8.05
N ILE A 7 3.46 -12.17 -8.13
CA ILE A 7 4.90 -12.09 -7.97
C ILE A 7 5.17 -11.08 -6.85
N SER A 8 5.30 -11.55 -5.62
CA SER A 8 5.44 -10.69 -4.46
C SER A 8 6.78 -9.96 -4.44
N LEU A 9 6.74 -8.63 -4.30
CA LEU A 9 7.88 -7.82 -3.92
C LEU A 9 8.05 -7.84 -2.40
N ASP A 10 6.95 -7.67 -1.68
CA ASP A 10 6.80 -7.56 -0.23
C ASP A 10 7.43 -6.29 0.36
N VAL A 11 8.69 -5.98 0.05
CA VAL A 11 9.44 -4.88 0.66
C VAL A 11 9.68 -3.77 -0.37
N ALA A 12 9.06 -2.61 -0.17
CA ALA A 12 9.14 -1.46 -1.08
C ALA A 12 10.26 -0.47 -0.69
N SER A 13 11.43 -0.98 -0.36
CA SER A 13 12.66 -0.24 -0.14
C SER A 13 13.84 -1.10 -0.58
N PRO A 14 14.70 -0.65 -1.50
CA PRO A 14 15.84 -1.45 -1.98
C PRO A 14 16.73 -1.94 -0.85
N ARG A 15 17.12 -1.04 0.05
CA ARG A 15 17.98 -1.33 1.21
C ARG A 15 17.35 -2.39 2.13
N LEU A 16 16.06 -2.25 2.45
CA LEU A 16 15.38 -3.20 3.32
C LEU A 16 15.11 -4.52 2.62
N PHE A 17 14.82 -4.51 1.33
CA PHE A 17 14.61 -5.73 0.55
C PHE A 17 15.85 -6.62 0.58
N GLU A 18 17.02 -6.08 0.27
CA GLU A 18 18.27 -6.83 0.26
C GLU A 18 18.62 -7.38 1.66
N LYS A 19 18.37 -6.59 2.70
CA LYS A 19 18.57 -7.01 4.10
C LYS A 19 17.64 -8.13 4.55
N LEU A 20 16.37 -8.05 4.16
CA LEU A 20 15.31 -8.96 4.67
C LEU A 20 15.13 -10.21 3.80
N LYS A 21 15.30 -10.08 2.49
CA LYS A 21 15.10 -11.17 1.52
C LYS A 21 16.40 -11.87 1.14
N GLU A 22 17.56 -11.28 1.44
CA GLU A 22 18.89 -11.79 1.06
C GLU A 22 19.00 -12.06 -0.47
N LYS A 23 18.39 -11.16 -1.27
CA LYS A 23 18.26 -11.24 -2.72
C LYS A 23 18.40 -9.86 -3.33
N SER A 24 18.75 -9.80 -4.61
CA SER A 24 18.84 -8.54 -5.35
C SER A 24 17.48 -7.91 -5.57
N PHE A 25 17.30 -6.68 -5.10
CA PHE A 25 16.13 -5.87 -5.37
C PHE A 25 15.94 -5.62 -6.88
N ASN A 26 17.04 -5.28 -7.57
CA ASN A 26 17.02 -4.99 -8.99
C ASN A 26 16.55 -6.18 -9.84
N GLU A 27 17.01 -7.39 -9.51
CA GLU A 27 16.51 -8.60 -10.20
C GLU A 27 15.02 -8.80 -9.99
N ARG A 28 14.52 -8.59 -8.77
CA ARG A 28 13.10 -8.73 -8.45
C ARG A 28 12.24 -7.70 -9.18
N ILE A 29 12.66 -6.44 -9.19
CA ILE A 29 11.95 -5.36 -9.90
C ILE A 29 11.96 -5.61 -11.41
N ASN A 30 13.09 -6.01 -11.99
CA ASN A 30 13.18 -6.31 -13.42
C ASN A 30 12.26 -7.48 -13.81
N LEU A 31 12.20 -8.53 -12.99
CA LEU A 31 11.26 -9.64 -13.19
C LEU A 31 9.81 -9.15 -13.21
N LEU A 32 9.42 -8.30 -12.25
CA LEU A 32 8.09 -7.71 -12.16
C LEU A 32 7.76 -6.87 -13.41
N ILE A 33 8.68 -5.99 -13.82
CA ILE A 33 8.51 -5.14 -15.01
C ILE A 33 8.33 -5.99 -16.27
N LEU A 34 9.19 -7.00 -16.47
CA LEU A 34 9.08 -7.91 -17.62
C LEU A 34 7.75 -8.67 -17.60
N ALA A 35 7.33 -9.15 -16.44
CA ALA A 35 6.05 -9.84 -16.28
C ALA A 35 4.85 -8.91 -16.54
N GLY A 36 4.88 -7.68 -16.01
CA GLY A 36 3.84 -6.66 -16.21
C GLY A 36 3.65 -6.31 -17.67
N ARG A 37 4.76 -6.11 -18.41
CA ARG A 37 4.75 -5.83 -19.85
C ARG A 37 4.22 -7.01 -20.67
N LYS A 38 4.63 -8.24 -20.30
CA LYS A 38 4.24 -9.45 -21.02
C LYS A 38 2.78 -9.86 -20.74
N TYR A 39 2.34 -9.76 -19.49
CA TYR A 39 1.03 -10.26 -19.03
C TYR A 39 0.14 -9.12 -18.52
N LYS A 40 -0.01 -8.09 -19.29
CA LYS A 40 -0.74 -6.85 -18.96
C LYS A 40 -1.98 -7.10 -18.09
N LYS A 41 -2.09 -6.42 -16.95
CA LYS A 41 -3.21 -6.47 -15.99
C LYS A 41 -3.44 -7.83 -15.30
N ARG A 42 -2.59 -8.83 -15.53
CA ARG A 42 -2.67 -10.16 -14.89
C ARG A 42 -1.65 -10.34 -13.78
N ILE A 43 -0.74 -9.39 -13.61
CA ILE A 43 0.29 -9.46 -12.56
C ILE A 43 -0.20 -8.70 -11.34
N THR A 44 -0.08 -9.34 -10.17
CA THR A 44 -0.28 -8.71 -8.86
C THR A 44 1.01 -8.82 -8.07
N SER A 45 1.38 -7.77 -7.36
CA SER A 45 2.46 -7.80 -6.38
C SER A 45 1.95 -7.44 -5.00
N HIS A 46 2.40 -8.16 -3.98
CA HIS A 46 2.17 -7.81 -2.59
C HIS A 46 3.23 -6.80 -2.14
N ILE A 47 2.78 -5.79 -1.40
CA ILE A 47 3.65 -4.83 -0.71
C ILE A 47 3.20 -4.76 0.74
N ILE A 48 4.15 -4.98 1.65
CA ILE A 48 3.96 -4.93 3.10
C ILE A 48 4.47 -3.59 3.59
N ILE A 49 3.61 -2.82 4.21
CA ILE A 49 3.93 -1.53 4.81
C ILE A 49 4.18 -1.70 6.30
N GLY A 50 5.21 -1.03 6.81
CA GLY A 50 5.61 -1.06 8.22
C GLY A 50 6.85 -1.89 8.50
N LEU A 51 7.67 -2.19 7.49
CA LEU A 51 8.95 -2.89 7.63
C LEU A 51 10.13 -1.96 7.93
N GLY A 52 9.88 -0.64 8.05
CA GLY A 52 10.88 0.39 8.28
C GLY A 52 11.25 1.20 7.03
N GLU A 53 10.46 1.09 5.97
CA GLU A 53 10.55 1.93 4.77
C GLU A 53 10.06 3.36 5.05
N GLU A 54 10.56 4.33 4.30
CA GLU A 54 9.99 5.67 4.22
C GLU A 54 8.77 5.68 3.29
N GLU A 55 7.87 6.66 3.47
CA GLU A 55 6.65 6.74 2.64
C GLU A 55 6.97 7.09 1.19
N ASN A 56 7.97 7.96 0.96
CA ASN A 56 8.45 8.28 -0.38
C ASN A 56 9.01 7.06 -1.10
N GLU A 57 9.86 6.24 -0.42
CA GLU A 57 10.41 4.99 -0.98
C GLU A 57 9.28 4.06 -1.42
N ALA A 58 8.31 3.83 -0.51
CA ALA A 58 7.20 2.93 -0.78
C ALA A 58 6.33 3.41 -1.94
N LEU A 59 5.98 4.70 -1.97
CA LEU A 59 5.11 5.28 -3.01
C LEU A 59 5.80 5.37 -4.36
N GLU A 60 7.10 5.64 -4.43
CA GLU A 60 7.87 5.62 -5.67
C GLU A 60 7.89 4.22 -6.32
N ILE A 61 8.09 3.18 -5.51
CA ILE A 61 8.07 1.80 -5.99
C ILE A 61 6.65 1.39 -6.42
N ILE A 62 5.63 1.79 -5.65
CA ILE A 62 4.22 1.53 -5.99
C ILE A 62 3.87 2.17 -7.33
N ASP A 63 4.22 3.45 -7.53
CA ASP A 63 3.98 4.18 -8.77
C ASP A 63 4.64 3.49 -9.96
N LYS A 64 5.93 3.17 -9.85
CA LYS A 64 6.68 2.44 -10.86
C LYS A 64 6.01 1.11 -11.26
N LEU A 65 5.51 0.36 -10.29
CA LEU A 65 4.83 -0.91 -10.58
C LEU A 65 3.45 -0.70 -11.23
N ILE A 66 2.71 0.34 -10.82
CA ILE A 66 1.43 0.71 -11.42
C ILE A 66 1.62 1.11 -12.90
N GLU A 67 2.65 1.89 -13.23
CA GLU A 67 2.98 2.27 -14.61
C GLU A 67 3.25 1.05 -15.49
N GLU A 68 3.81 -0.01 -14.94
CA GLU A 68 4.06 -1.27 -15.64
C GLU A 68 2.84 -2.23 -15.64
N ASN A 69 1.64 -1.73 -15.34
CA ASN A 69 0.38 -2.47 -15.31
C ASN A 69 0.33 -3.60 -14.28
N ILE A 70 1.03 -3.47 -13.17
CA ILE A 70 1.04 -4.42 -12.08
C ILE A 70 0.01 -3.98 -11.04
N ASN A 71 -0.88 -4.89 -10.65
CA ASN A 71 -1.83 -4.65 -9.55
C ASN A 71 -1.09 -4.72 -8.21
N ILE A 72 -1.36 -3.75 -7.34
CA ILE A 72 -0.77 -3.72 -6.00
C ILE A 72 -1.78 -4.22 -4.97
N ALA A 73 -1.34 -5.15 -4.13
CA ALA A 73 -2.04 -5.59 -2.94
C ALA A 73 -1.27 -5.11 -1.71
N LEU A 74 -1.84 -4.17 -0.97
CA LEU A 74 -1.24 -3.62 0.24
C LEU A 74 -1.56 -4.48 1.45
N PHE A 75 -0.52 -4.73 2.27
CA PHE A 75 -0.59 -5.43 3.54
C PHE A 75 0.03 -4.59 4.64
N ALA A 76 -0.59 -4.55 5.80
CA ALA A 76 0.06 -4.05 7.00
C ALA A 76 0.98 -5.13 7.57
N PHE A 77 2.18 -4.74 7.96
CA PHE A 77 3.08 -5.64 8.67
C PHE A 77 2.44 -6.09 9.97
N THR A 78 2.51 -7.39 10.25
CA THR A 78 2.04 -7.99 11.50
C THR A 78 3.18 -8.78 12.12
N PRO A 79 3.64 -8.41 13.32
CA PRO A 79 4.70 -9.15 14.00
C PRO A 79 4.23 -10.56 14.35
N ILE A 80 5.09 -11.54 14.12
CA ILE A 80 4.81 -12.94 14.42
C ILE A 80 5.87 -13.43 15.41
N PRO A 81 5.47 -13.94 16.59
CA PRO A 81 6.41 -14.51 17.57
C PRO A 81 7.33 -15.56 16.96
N GLY A 82 8.60 -15.59 17.37
CA GLY A 82 9.62 -16.50 16.87
C GLY A 82 10.23 -16.12 15.52
N THR A 83 9.88 -14.95 14.94
CA THR A 83 10.48 -14.44 13.70
C THR A 83 11.49 -13.33 13.97
N ARG A 84 12.39 -13.05 12.99
CA ARG A 84 13.40 -11.98 13.09
C ARG A 84 12.79 -10.58 13.33
N LEU A 85 11.52 -10.38 13.02
CA LEU A 85 10.82 -9.10 13.13
C LEU A 85 9.74 -9.10 14.20
N GLU A 86 9.74 -10.05 15.14
CA GLU A 86 8.72 -10.16 16.19
C GLU A 86 8.58 -8.90 17.06
N ASN A 87 9.66 -8.13 17.23
CA ASN A 87 9.69 -6.91 18.03
C ASN A 87 9.45 -5.62 17.22
N LEU A 88 9.27 -5.73 15.90
CA LEU A 88 8.92 -4.57 15.07
C LEU A 88 7.42 -4.29 15.24
N PRO A 89 7.02 -3.06 15.59
CA PRO A 89 5.59 -2.74 15.71
C PRO A 89 4.89 -2.75 14.35
N PRO A 90 3.57 -2.98 14.30
CA PRO A 90 2.79 -2.76 13.09
C PRO A 90 2.89 -1.29 12.64
N PRO A 91 2.59 -0.99 11.36
CA PRO A 91 2.66 0.38 10.86
C PRO A 91 1.68 1.30 11.60
N ASP A 92 2.05 2.56 11.70
CA ASP A 92 1.13 3.60 12.13
C ASP A 92 -0.08 3.67 11.17
N TYR A 93 -1.28 3.90 11.73
CA TYR A 93 -2.52 3.95 10.96
C TYR A 93 -2.52 5.08 9.94
N LEU A 94 -2.02 6.27 10.33
CA LEU A 94 -1.96 7.42 9.45
C LEU A 94 -1.05 7.16 8.26
N LYS A 95 0.15 6.60 8.51
CA LYS A 95 1.07 6.17 7.46
C LYS A 95 0.38 5.23 6.47
N TYR A 96 -0.27 4.19 6.98
CA TYR A 96 -0.93 3.21 6.14
C TYR A 96 -2.07 3.82 5.31
N ARG A 97 -2.90 4.69 5.91
CA ARG A 97 -4.00 5.38 5.21
C ARG A 97 -3.50 6.31 4.11
N LYS A 98 -2.44 7.07 4.36
CA LYS A 98 -1.79 7.90 3.34
C LYS A 98 -1.36 7.07 2.13
N ILE A 99 -0.68 5.95 2.36
CA ILE A 99 -0.22 5.05 1.29
C ILE A 99 -1.41 4.44 0.53
N GLN A 100 -2.48 4.01 1.20
CA GLN A 100 -3.69 3.51 0.54
C GLN A 100 -4.30 4.54 -0.39
N ILE A 101 -4.47 5.78 0.09
CA ILE A 101 -5.08 6.88 -0.67
C ILE A 101 -4.25 7.18 -1.92
N ILE A 102 -2.96 7.43 -1.74
CA ILE A 102 -2.09 7.80 -2.85
C ILE A 102 -1.97 6.66 -3.86
N SER A 103 -1.80 5.41 -3.40
CA SER A 103 -1.76 4.24 -4.30
C SER A 103 -3.03 4.13 -5.16
N TYR A 104 -4.19 4.42 -4.57
CA TYR A 104 -5.45 4.42 -5.30
C TYR A 104 -5.52 5.55 -6.34
N LEU A 105 -5.14 6.77 -5.96
CA LEU A 105 -5.15 7.94 -6.86
C LEU A 105 -4.16 7.76 -8.03
N LEU A 106 -2.96 7.25 -7.77
CA LEU A 106 -1.97 6.90 -8.80
C LEU A 106 -2.53 5.83 -9.76
N LYS A 107 -3.09 4.74 -9.22
CA LYS A 107 -3.70 3.66 -10.02
C LYS A 107 -4.83 4.17 -10.92
N ARG A 108 -5.62 5.12 -10.45
CA ARG A 108 -6.69 5.78 -11.22
C ARG A 108 -6.17 6.87 -12.16
N LYS A 109 -4.87 7.18 -12.12
CA LYS A 109 -4.23 8.27 -12.88
C LYS A 109 -4.87 9.63 -12.60
N LEU A 110 -5.34 9.84 -11.39
CA LEU A 110 -5.91 11.11 -10.93
C LEU A 110 -4.81 12.07 -10.48
N ILE A 111 -3.65 11.55 -10.10
CA ILE A 111 -2.45 12.29 -9.74
C ILE A 111 -1.22 11.60 -10.32
N LYS A 112 -0.08 12.29 -10.31
CA LYS A 112 1.26 11.74 -10.59
C LYS A 112 2.08 11.73 -9.32
N PHE A 113 3.07 10.86 -9.24
CA PHE A 113 4.01 10.84 -8.11
C PHE A 113 4.72 12.19 -7.93
N SER A 114 5.04 12.88 -9.03
CA SER A 114 5.65 14.22 -9.04
C SER A 114 4.78 15.32 -8.41
N ASP A 115 3.50 15.11 -8.23
CA ASP A 115 2.59 16.10 -7.62
C ASP A 115 2.65 16.04 -6.08
N LEU A 116 3.28 14.99 -5.52
CA LEU A 116 3.37 14.75 -4.10
C LEU A 116 4.54 15.49 -3.46
N ARG A 117 4.35 15.91 -2.21
CA ARG A 117 5.40 16.53 -1.41
C ARG A 117 5.74 15.68 -0.20
N PHE A 118 7.04 15.61 0.09
CA PHE A 118 7.57 14.82 1.20
C PHE A 118 8.46 15.70 2.09
N LYS A 119 8.47 15.41 3.37
CA LYS A 119 9.38 16.00 4.35
C LYS A 119 9.98 14.89 5.20
N ASN A 120 11.31 14.77 5.18
CA ASN A 120 12.04 13.70 5.89
C ASN A 120 11.52 12.28 5.56
N GLY A 121 11.22 12.02 4.27
CA GLY A 121 10.70 10.73 3.81
C GLY A 121 9.19 10.50 4.04
N GLU A 122 8.51 11.38 4.78
CA GLU A 122 7.07 11.29 5.06
C GLU A 122 6.26 12.13 4.08
N LEU A 123 5.13 11.60 3.62
CA LEU A 123 4.18 12.31 2.75
C LEU A 123 3.47 13.41 3.54
N ILE A 124 3.50 14.63 3.00
CA ILE A 124 2.74 15.77 3.54
C ILE A 124 1.27 15.59 3.16
N ILE A 125 0.38 15.70 4.15
CA ILE A 125 -1.05 15.67 3.89
C ILE A 125 -1.48 17.05 3.38
N GLU A 126 -1.95 17.08 2.15
CA GLU A 126 -2.42 18.29 1.50
C GLU A 126 -3.92 18.18 1.18
N GLU A 127 -4.63 19.25 1.39
CA GLU A 127 -6.09 19.28 1.24
C GLU A 127 -6.56 18.89 -0.16
N TRP A 128 -5.80 19.28 -1.19
CA TRP A 128 -6.20 19.03 -2.58
C TRP A 128 -6.33 17.56 -2.93
N TRP A 129 -5.35 16.71 -2.58
CA TRP A 129 -5.45 15.27 -2.88
C TRP A 129 -6.38 14.55 -1.91
N LEU A 130 -6.51 15.04 -0.68
CA LEU A 130 -7.45 14.48 0.28
C LEU A 130 -8.90 14.72 -0.17
N ASN A 131 -9.23 15.91 -0.66
CA ASN A 131 -10.53 16.22 -1.24
C ASN A 131 -10.80 15.42 -2.53
N LEU A 132 -9.76 15.24 -3.36
CA LEU A 132 -9.84 14.40 -4.56
C LEU A 132 -10.14 12.93 -4.22
N ALA A 133 -9.57 12.41 -3.13
CA ALA A 133 -9.77 11.03 -2.68
C ALA A 133 -11.13 10.78 -2.03
N LYS A 134 -11.73 11.79 -1.41
CA LYS A 134 -12.94 11.67 -0.58
C LYS A 134 -14.10 10.92 -1.23
N PRO A 135 -14.46 11.14 -2.52
CA PRO A 135 -15.52 10.39 -3.19
C PRO A 135 -15.28 8.88 -3.26
N TYR A 136 -14.02 8.45 -3.16
CA TYR A 136 -13.58 7.07 -3.34
C TYR A 136 -13.30 6.34 -2.01
N PHE A 137 -13.56 6.95 -0.87
CA PHE A 137 -13.23 6.37 0.45
C PHE A 137 -13.88 5.01 0.70
N ASN A 138 -15.06 4.75 0.11
CA ASN A 138 -15.70 3.43 0.19
C ASN A 138 -14.94 2.32 -0.57
N GLU A 139 -14.01 2.68 -1.46
CA GLU A 139 -13.22 1.74 -2.26
C GLU A 139 -11.76 1.67 -1.79
N ILE A 140 -11.17 2.82 -1.44
CA ILE A 140 -9.74 2.98 -1.13
C ILE A 140 -9.29 2.04 -0.01
N PHE A 141 -10.10 1.89 1.02
CA PHE A 141 -9.72 1.18 2.24
C PHE A 141 -10.14 -0.29 2.25
N LEU A 142 -10.73 -0.78 1.16
CA LEU A 142 -11.04 -2.21 1.03
C LEU A 142 -9.78 -3.04 0.79
N THR A 143 -9.90 -4.35 0.99
CA THR A 143 -8.84 -5.29 0.58
C THR A 143 -8.52 -5.11 -0.90
N SER A 144 -7.24 -5.03 -1.23
CA SER A 144 -6.75 -4.81 -2.58
C SER A 144 -6.02 -6.03 -3.14
N GLY A 145 -5.76 -6.03 -4.45
CA GLY A 145 -5.03 -7.08 -5.15
C GLY A 145 -5.86 -7.81 -6.19
N CYS A 146 -6.27 -9.04 -5.92
CA CYS A 146 -7.07 -9.83 -6.85
C CYS A 146 -8.47 -9.24 -7.07
N HIS A 147 -9.03 -9.44 -8.27
CA HIS A 147 -10.40 -9.06 -8.55
C HIS A 147 -11.37 -9.75 -7.56
N ASN A 148 -12.31 -9.00 -6.99
CA ASN A 148 -13.25 -9.48 -5.97
C ASN A 148 -12.60 -10.07 -4.71
N CYS A 149 -11.41 -9.62 -4.36
CA CYS A 149 -10.75 -10.05 -3.14
C CYS A 149 -11.54 -9.60 -1.91
N ASN A 150 -12.10 -10.56 -1.20
CA ASN A 150 -12.83 -10.34 0.07
C ASN A 150 -12.09 -10.92 1.27
N ARG A 151 -10.76 -11.07 1.16
CA ARG A 151 -9.90 -11.66 2.20
C ARG A 151 -10.18 -11.02 3.57
N PRO A 152 -10.73 -11.80 4.55
CA PRO A 152 -11.00 -11.27 5.88
C PRO A 152 -9.73 -11.22 6.70
N TYR A 153 -9.53 -10.16 7.47
CA TYR A 153 -8.57 -10.03 8.56
C TYR A 153 -7.28 -10.87 8.44
N TYR A 154 -6.67 -10.88 7.26
CA TYR A 154 -5.45 -11.65 7.03
C TYR A 154 -4.33 -11.08 7.91
N ASN A 155 -3.92 -11.86 8.92
CA ASN A 155 -2.98 -11.47 9.97
C ASN A 155 -3.42 -10.28 10.85
N GLU A 156 -4.65 -9.78 10.73
CA GLU A 156 -5.17 -8.71 11.57
C GLU A 156 -6.16 -9.26 12.59
N SER A 157 -6.19 -8.69 13.80
CA SER A 157 -7.17 -9.06 14.81
C SER A 157 -8.54 -8.45 14.50
N PRO A 158 -9.64 -9.20 14.55
CA PRO A 158 -10.98 -8.64 14.39
C PRO A 158 -11.38 -7.69 15.53
N LYS A 159 -10.57 -7.62 16.60
CA LYS A 159 -10.81 -6.72 17.75
C LYS A 159 -10.32 -5.29 17.55
N ILE A 160 -9.53 -5.04 16.52
CA ILE A 160 -8.99 -3.71 16.18
C ILE A 160 -9.62 -3.21 14.88
N THR A 161 -9.54 -1.91 14.64
CA THR A 161 -9.91 -1.33 13.34
C THR A 161 -8.99 -1.89 12.27
N PRO A 162 -9.51 -2.55 11.22
CA PRO A 162 -8.66 -3.18 10.21
C PRO A 162 -7.92 -2.14 9.35
N TYR A 163 -6.72 -2.48 8.92
CA TYR A 163 -6.01 -1.71 7.91
C TYR A 163 -6.70 -1.82 6.55
N ASN A 164 -7.17 -3.02 6.19
CA ASN A 164 -7.93 -3.26 4.98
C ASN A 164 -9.30 -3.83 5.35
N PHE A 165 -10.37 -3.16 4.94
CA PHE A 165 -11.72 -3.63 5.24
C PHE A 165 -12.12 -4.75 4.27
N PRO A 166 -12.52 -5.94 4.77
CA PRO A 166 -12.98 -7.04 3.91
C PRO A 166 -14.47 -6.90 3.52
N ARG A 167 -15.10 -5.81 3.90
CA ARG A 167 -16.53 -5.49 3.74
C ARG A 167 -16.75 -4.02 3.47
N PRO A 168 -17.92 -3.59 3.03
CA PRO A 168 -18.26 -2.18 2.96
C PRO A 168 -17.99 -1.46 4.29
N ILE A 169 -17.44 -0.27 4.20
CA ILE A 169 -17.01 0.52 5.36
C ILE A 169 -18.23 1.19 5.98
N ARG A 170 -18.32 1.15 7.30
CA ARG A 170 -19.41 1.82 8.01
C ARG A 170 -19.17 3.34 8.06
N ARG A 171 -20.26 4.08 8.19
CA ARG A 171 -20.22 5.56 8.23
C ARG A 171 -19.33 6.10 9.36
N GLU A 172 -19.38 5.44 10.52
CA GLU A 172 -18.59 5.82 11.71
C GLU A 172 -17.09 5.58 11.47
N GLU A 173 -16.74 4.48 10.79
CA GLU A 173 -15.35 4.16 10.43
C GLU A 173 -14.79 5.17 9.42
N LEU A 174 -15.59 5.58 8.44
CA LEU A 174 -15.22 6.64 7.49
C LEU A 174 -15.01 7.99 8.17
N LYS A 175 -15.88 8.35 9.13
CA LYS A 175 -15.71 9.57 9.92
C LYS A 175 -14.43 9.58 10.71
N GLU A 176 -14.08 8.44 11.33
CA GLU A 176 -12.86 8.32 12.11
C GLU A 176 -11.60 8.41 11.22
N ILE A 177 -11.60 7.73 10.08
CA ILE A 177 -10.51 7.85 9.09
C ILE A 177 -10.34 9.31 8.65
N TRP A 178 -11.44 9.98 8.32
CA TRP A 178 -11.41 11.38 7.93
C TRP A 178 -10.84 12.26 9.04
N ARG A 179 -11.28 12.05 10.28
CA ARG A 179 -10.81 12.79 11.46
C ARG A 179 -9.29 12.62 11.64
N ILE A 180 -8.78 11.40 11.56
CA ILE A 180 -7.33 11.12 11.69
C ILE A 180 -6.55 11.86 10.60
N LEU A 181 -7.02 11.82 9.35
CA LEU A 181 -6.35 12.48 8.23
C LEU A 181 -6.34 14.00 8.39
N THR A 182 -7.49 14.59 8.75
CA THR A 182 -7.62 16.06 8.85
C THR A 182 -6.90 16.66 10.05
N LEU A 183 -6.83 15.94 11.18
CA LEU A 183 -6.07 16.39 12.35
C LEU A 183 -4.54 16.43 12.10
N ASN A 184 -4.06 15.71 11.10
CA ASN A 184 -2.64 15.64 10.75
C ASN A 184 -2.31 16.41 9.46
N MET A 185 -3.25 17.22 8.94
CA MET A 185 -2.93 18.18 7.87
C MET A 185 -2.00 19.25 8.46
N ASN A 186 -0.84 19.39 7.86
CA ASN A 186 0.06 20.51 8.17
C ASN A 186 -0.48 21.75 7.45
N TYR A 187 -0.96 22.73 8.20
CA TYR A 187 -1.25 24.07 7.73
C TYR A 187 0.05 24.86 7.55
#